data_c239fd9c01c8c419f0d8e7487bfc376d
#
_entry.id   c239fd9c01c8c419f0d8e7487bfc376d
#
_cell.length_a   1.000
_cell.length_b   1.000
_cell.length_c   1.000
_cell.angle_alpha   90.00
_cell.angle_beta   90.00
_cell.angle_gamma   90.00
#
_symmetry.space_group_name_H-M   'P 1'
#
loop_
_entity.id
_entity.type
_entity.pdbx_description
1 polymer ?
#
loop_
_entity_poly.entity_id
_entity_poly.type
_entity_poly.pdbx_seq_one_letter_code
_entity_poly.pdbx_strand_id
1 'polypeptide(L)'
;MSKDEYKQNNQEKNNIIDNNSDEEEEINYNQLKGKPDTNFKSSSKRIQDNGHKLYIILEHANLELTKDKKNPEIINSDDHRNLIKKMNKSFEDFRPDVLHHCLLNLFESPLNKAGMLQVFIRTKENVLIEISPKTKIPRTIKRFCGLMGQLLQKYRIRAMNSSEVLLKVIKNPITQYIPFGCPIISTSEKSNTVKLEDYIYNLKSNNVAFVVGAISKGDVNIDYMTDTISISSFPLTAGIVCSKICTAFEKCWDVF
;
A
#
# COMPACT_ATOMS: atom_id res chain seq x y z
N MET A 1 0.39 46.55 -20.34
CA MET A 1 0.02 45.13 -20.22
C MET A 1 -1.28 45.06 -19.45
N SER A 2 -2.36 44.67 -20.12
CA SER A 2 -3.72 44.81 -19.64
C SER A 2 -4.15 43.53 -18.85
N LYS A 3 -5.13 43.71 -17.96
CA LYS A 3 -5.68 42.66 -17.08
C LYS A 3 -6.35 41.49 -17.83
N ASP A 4 -6.41 41.54 -19.15
CA ASP A 4 -7.09 40.52 -19.97
C ASP A 4 -6.16 39.38 -20.42
N GLU A 5 -4.84 39.56 -20.39
CA GLU A 5 -3.87 38.49 -20.70
C GLU A 5 -3.70 37.46 -19.55
N TYR A 6 -4.09 37.83 -18.32
CA TYR A 6 -3.99 36.92 -17.16
C TYR A 6 -5.14 35.94 -17.04
N LYS A 7 -6.25 36.14 -17.76
CA LYS A 7 -7.42 35.27 -17.73
C LYS A 7 -7.40 34.14 -18.76
N GLN A 8 -6.68 34.28 -19.85
CA GLN A 8 -6.61 33.21 -20.88
C GLN A 8 -5.67 32.05 -20.53
N ASN A 9 -4.64 32.29 -19.71
CA ASN A 9 -3.69 31.22 -19.33
C ASN A 9 -4.16 30.27 -18.23
N ASN A 10 -5.32 30.48 -17.61
CA ASN A 10 -5.87 29.62 -16.57
C ASN A 10 -7.02 28.71 -17.05
N GLN A 11 -7.46 28.80 -18.30
CA GLN A 11 -8.52 27.92 -18.82
C GLN A 11 -7.99 26.69 -19.58
N GLU A 12 -6.73 26.64 -19.97
CA GLU A 12 -6.17 25.50 -20.72
C GLU A 12 -5.59 24.37 -19.90
N LYS A 13 -5.66 24.44 -18.56
CA LYS A 13 -5.11 23.37 -17.67
C LYS A 13 -6.12 22.38 -17.13
N ASN A 14 -7.39 22.46 -17.51
CA ASN A 14 -8.45 21.61 -16.91
C ASN A 14 -9.13 20.61 -17.85
N ASN A 15 -8.67 20.40 -19.05
CA ASN A 15 -9.28 19.43 -19.96
C ASN A 15 -8.24 18.49 -20.53
N ILE A 16 -7.93 17.40 -19.85
CA ILE A 16 -7.51 16.13 -20.48
C ILE A 16 -8.02 15.00 -19.58
N ILE A 17 -9.26 14.65 -19.77
CA ILE A 17 -9.80 13.32 -19.42
C ILE A 17 -9.98 12.64 -20.78
N ASP A 18 -9.01 11.85 -21.19
CA ASP A 18 -9.14 11.00 -22.36
C ASP A 18 -9.98 9.76 -22.06
N ASN A 19 -11.12 9.71 -22.76
CA ASN A 19 -11.93 8.51 -22.91
C ASN A 19 -11.25 7.56 -23.89
N ASN A 20 -10.49 6.59 -23.39
CA ASN A 20 -10.15 5.40 -24.15
C ASN A 20 -11.00 4.25 -23.65
N SER A 21 -11.95 3.85 -24.49
CA SER A 21 -12.79 2.67 -24.38
C SER A 21 -11.95 1.42 -24.64
N ASP A 22 -11.24 0.94 -23.63
CA ASP A 22 -10.84 -0.46 -23.56
C ASP A 22 -11.91 -1.17 -22.72
N GLU A 23 -12.47 -2.26 -23.20
CA GLU A 23 -13.47 -3.08 -22.50
C GLU A 23 -12.94 -3.46 -21.11
N GLU A 24 -13.29 -2.66 -20.12
CA GLU A 24 -13.00 -2.92 -18.71
C GLU A 24 -14.02 -3.99 -18.26
N GLU A 25 -13.57 -5.25 -18.08
CA GLU A 25 -14.34 -6.20 -17.30
C GLU A 25 -14.64 -5.55 -15.94
N GLU A 26 -15.91 -5.17 -15.71
CA GLU A 26 -16.37 -4.64 -14.43
C GLU A 26 -16.15 -5.70 -13.34
N ILE A 27 -15.08 -5.54 -12.58
CA ILE A 27 -14.83 -6.37 -11.41
C ILE A 27 -15.80 -5.90 -10.32
N ASN A 28 -16.83 -6.68 -10.07
CA ASN A 28 -17.82 -6.38 -9.03
C ASN A 28 -17.15 -6.36 -7.65
N TYR A 29 -17.17 -5.19 -6.99
CA TYR A 29 -16.59 -4.96 -5.66
C TYR A 29 -17.06 -6.00 -4.60
N ASN A 30 -18.29 -6.47 -4.70
CA ASN A 30 -18.83 -7.52 -3.81
C ASN A 30 -18.20 -8.90 -4.05
N GLN A 31 -17.64 -9.17 -5.23
CA GLN A 31 -16.90 -10.39 -5.52
C GLN A 31 -15.46 -10.36 -4.96
N LEU A 32 -14.91 -9.18 -4.69
CA LEU A 32 -13.59 -9.03 -4.04
C LEU A 32 -13.65 -9.27 -2.52
N LYS A 33 -14.83 -9.19 -1.92
CA LYS A 33 -15.06 -9.31 -0.46
C LYS A 33 -15.13 -10.74 0.06
N GLY A 34 -14.99 -11.78 -0.72
CA GLY A 34 -15.10 -13.05 -0.09
C GLY A 34 -15.11 -14.31 -0.92
N LYS A 35 -14.44 -15.28 -0.39
CA LYS A 35 -14.22 -16.69 -0.69
C LYS A 35 -13.11 -16.97 -1.70
N PRO A 36 -12.20 -17.91 -1.40
CA PRO A 36 -11.17 -18.33 -2.32
C PRO A 36 -11.81 -19.07 -3.50
N ASP A 37 -11.75 -18.48 -4.69
CA ASP A 37 -12.09 -19.18 -5.92
C ASP A 37 -11.00 -20.21 -6.24
N THR A 38 -11.33 -21.48 -6.09
CA THR A 38 -10.44 -22.63 -6.29
C THR A 38 -10.10 -22.92 -7.75
N ASN A 39 -10.56 -22.14 -8.73
CA ASN A 39 -10.42 -22.44 -10.15
C ASN A 39 -9.86 -21.27 -10.99
N PHE A 40 -8.86 -20.54 -10.51
CA PHE A 40 -8.20 -19.53 -11.35
C PHE A 40 -6.78 -19.96 -11.72
N LYS A 41 -6.56 -20.29 -13.01
CA LYS A 41 -5.22 -20.42 -13.57
C LYS A 41 -4.58 -19.02 -13.57
N SER A 42 -3.72 -18.79 -12.60
CA SER A 42 -2.91 -17.59 -12.47
C SER A 42 -2.08 -17.39 -13.72
N SER A 43 -2.38 -16.35 -14.50
CA SER A 43 -1.48 -15.79 -15.50
C SER A 43 -0.42 -14.87 -14.86
N SER A 44 -0.19 -15.00 -13.55
CA SER A 44 0.95 -14.36 -12.93
C SER A 44 2.20 -14.98 -13.55
N LYS A 45 2.85 -14.25 -14.46
CA LYS A 45 4.26 -14.49 -14.78
C LYS A 45 4.95 -14.54 -13.42
N ARG A 46 5.38 -15.73 -13.00
CA ARG A 46 6.30 -15.86 -11.85
C ARG A 46 7.42 -14.89 -12.14
N ILE A 47 7.53 -13.87 -11.30
CA ILE A 47 8.67 -12.97 -11.34
C ILE A 47 9.86 -13.90 -11.17
N GLN A 48 10.66 -14.08 -12.22
CA GLN A 48 11.94 -14.74 -12.11
C GLN A 48 12.80 -13.82 -11.28
N ASP A 49 12.89 -14.15 -10.00
CA ASP A 49 13.62 -13.39 -9.02
C ASP A 49 15.08 -13.79 -9.10
N ASN A 50 15.84 -13.02 -9.84
CA ASN A 50 17.28 -13.21 -10.03
C ASN A 50 18.11 -12.44 -8.99
N GLY A 51 17.51 -12.03 -7.87
CA GLY A 51 18.20 -11.21 -6.88
C GLY A 51 17.49 -11.14 -5.53
N HIS A 52 18.05 -10.34 -4.63
CA HIS A 52 17.45 -10.03 -3.34
C HIS A 52 16.19 -9.19 -3.48
N LYS A 53 15.11 -9.53 -2.78
CA LYS A 53 13.87 -8.74 -2.78
C LYS A 53 13.17 -8.74 -1.43
N LEU A 54 12.86 -7.54 -0.98
CA LEU A 54 12.01 -7.30 0.19
C LEU A 54 10.56 -7.08 -0.26
N TYR A 55 9.65 -7.83 0.34
CA TYR A 55 8.22 -7.66 0.19
C TYR A 55 7.67 -7.02 1.46
N ILE A 56 6.97 -5.90 1.34
CA ILE A 56 6.28 -5.27 2.47
C ILE A 56 4.78 -5.41 2.25
N ILE A 57 4.10 -5.97 3.23
CA ILE A 57 2.65 -6.12 3.27
C ILE A 57 2.11 -5.20 4.35
N LEU A 58 1.41 -4.13 3.94
CA LEU A 58 0.76 -3.19 4.85
C LEU A 58 -0.65 -3.69 5.14
N GLU A 59 -0.83 -4.24 6.34
CA GLU A 59 -2.07 -4.89 6.73
C GLU A 59 -3.06 -3.95 7.40
N HIS A 60 -4.36 -4.26 7.23
CA HIS A 60 -5.49 -3.57 7.83
C HIS A 60 -5.53 -2.06 7.54
N ALA A 61 -5.01 -1.65 6.38
CA ALA A 61 -5.01 -0.24 5.98
C ALA A 61 -6.43 0.35 5.96
N ASN A 62 -6.58 1.53 6.52
CA ASN A 62 -7.86 2.24 6.58
C ASN A 62 -8.09 3.02 5.28
N LEU A 63 -8.76 2.39 4.33
CA LEU A 63 -9.18 2.97 3.05
C LEU A 63 -10.66 2.65 2.81
N GLU A 64 -11.55 3.40 3.45
CA GLU A 64 -13.00 3.29 3.27
C GLU A 64 -13.51 4.53 2.53
N LEU A 65 -14.34 4.32 1.49
CA LEU A 65 -14.96 5.41 0.74
C LEU A 65 -16.24 5.90 1.42
N THR A 66 -16.53 7.18 1.28
CA THR A 66 -17.84 7.73 1.61
C THR A 66 -18.92 7.06 0.74
N LYS A 67 -20.15 6.98 1.28
CA LYS A 67 -21.29 6.42 0.52
C LYS A 67 -21.89 7.39 -0.51
N ASP A 68 -21.27 8.55 -0.70
CA ASP A 68 -21.71 9.49 -1.74
C ASP A 68 -21.40 8.90 -3.12
N LYS A 69 -22.48 8.66 -3.90
CA LYS A 69 -22.35 8.07 -5.23
C LYS A 69 -21.78 9.04 -6.28
N LYS A 70 -21.85 10.36 -6.03
CA LYS A 70 -21.39 11.37 -7.00
C LYS A 70 -19.90 11.66 -6.87
N ASN A 71 -19.42 11.81 -5.64
CA ASN A 71 -18.02 12.10 -5.33
C ASN A 71 -17.56 11.28 -4.13
N PRO A 72 -17.27 9.97 -4.30
CA PRO A 72 -16.78 9.15 -3.21
C PRO A 72 -15.35 9.56 -2.83
N GLU A 73 -15.14 9.87 -1.55
CA GLU A 73 -13.86 10.28 -0.99
C GLU A 73 -13.40 9.28 0.07
N ILE A 74 -12.08 9.19 0.31
CA ILE A 74 -11.54 8.40 1.42
C ILE A 74 -11.93 9.09 2.73
N ILE A 75 -12.60 8.33 3.60
CA ILE A 75 -12.98 8.82 4.93
C ILE A 75 -11.71 9.00 5.78
N ASN A 76 -11.55 10.19 6.35
CA ASN A 76 -10.48 10.49 7.30
C ASN A 76 -11.04 11.19 8.55
N SER A 77 -10.33 11.05 9.66
CA SER A 77 -10.76 11.57 10.96
C SER A 77 -10.78 13.10 11.05
N ASP A 78 -10.08 13.81 10.16
CA ASP A 78 -9.98 15.27 10.22
C ASP A 78 -11.15 15.94 9.50
N ASP A 79 -11.44 15.49 8.28
CA ASP A 79 -12.45 16.11 7.41
C ASP A 79 -13.87 15.53 7.63
N HIS A 80 -13.97 14.26 8.09
CA HIS A 80 -15.25 13.54 8.12
C HIS A 80 -15.78 13.24 9.54
N ARG A 81 -15.44 14.09 10.54
CA ARG A 81 -15.83 13.90 11.95
C ARG A 81 -17.32 13.64 12.17
N ASN A 82 -18.17 14.42 11.51
CA ASN A 82 -19.62 14.29 11.65
C ASN A 82 -20.16 12.98 11.03
N LEU A 83 -19.57 12.54 9.91
CA LEU A 83 -19.90 11.27 9.28
C LEU A 83 -19.52 10.10 10.19
N ILE A 84 -18.30 10.09 10.73
CA ILE A 84 -17.79 9.04 11.61
C ILE A 84 -18.65 8.92 12.88
N LYS A 85 -19.04 10.05 13.50
CA LYS A 85 -19.97 10.06 14.63
C LYS A 85 -21.33 9.44 14.26
N LYS A 86 -21.89 9.78 13.09
CA LYS A 86 -23.16 9.19 12.60
C LYS A 86 -23.03 7.69 12.35
N MET A 87 -21.86 7.21 11.97
CA MET A 87 -21.58 5.78 11.79
C MET A 87 -21.37 5.03 13.11
N ASN A 88 -21.30 5.74 14.23
CA ASN A 88 -21.00 5.20 15.56
C ASN A 88 -19.69 4.40 15.61
N LYS A 89 -18.67 4.87 14.85
CA LYS A 89 -17.34 4.24 14.75
C LYS A 89 -16.28 5.12 15.46
N SER A 90 -15.13 4.51 15.77
CA SER A 90 -13.98 5.23 16.34
C SER A 90 -13.26 6.08 15.29
N PHE A 91 -12.79 7.26 15.67
CA PHE A 91 -11.92 8.08 14.82
C PHE A 91 -10.61 7.39 14.46
N GLU A 92 -10.13 6.49 15.33
CA GLU A 92 -8.92 5.71 15.11
C GLU A 92 -9.04 4.71 13.95
N ASP A 93 -10.27 4.35 13.58
CA ASP A 93 -10.56 3.49 12.43
C ASP A 93 -10.49 4.22 11.08
N PHE A 94 -10.26 5.55 11.07
CA PHE A 94 -10.25 6.35 9.85
C PHE A 94 -8.98 7.21 9.76
N ARG A 95 -7.83 6.52 9.76
CA ARG A 95 -6.49 7.09 9.74
C ARG A 95 -5.72 6.70 8.48
N PRO A 96 -6.12 7.18 7.28
CA PRO A 96 -5.38 6.93 6.04
C PRO A 96 -3.97 7.55 6.04
N ASP A 97 -3.70 8.50 6.92
CA ASP A 97 -2.40 9.12 7.13
C ASP A 97 -1.34 8.12 7.64
N VAL A 98 -1.73 7.11 8.43
CA VAL A 98 -0.81 6.04 8.85
C VAL A 98 -0.26 5.29 7.64
N LEU A 99 -1.14 4.85 6.72
CA LEU A 99 -0.76 4.22 5.48
C LEU A 99 0.10 5.16 4.61
N HIS A 100 -0.31 6.43 4.50
CA HIS A 100 0.43 7.44 3.73
C HIS A 100 1.87 7.59 4.21
N HIS A 101 2.10 7.68 5.53
CA HIS A 101 3.44 7.75 6.11
C HIS A 101 4.26 6.49 5.84
N CYS A 102 3.65 5.29 5.93
CA CYS A 102 4.34 4.06 5.55
C CYS A 102 4.82 4.10 4.10
N LEU A 103 3.94 4.48 3.17
CA LEU A 103 4.25 4.51 1.75
C LEU A 103 5.30 5.59 1.40
N LEU A 104 5.27 6.76 2.04
CA LEU A 104 6.31 7.78 1.84
C LEU A 104 7.69 7.24 2.24
N ASN A 105 7.80 6.59 3.41
CA ASN A 105 9.07 6.00 3.85
C ASN A 105 9.55 4.89 2.93
N LEU A 106 8.67 4.00 2.50
CA LEU A 106 9.00 2.86 1.65
C LEU A 106 9.46 3.31 0.25
N PHE A 107 8.69 4.19 -0.40
CA PHE A 107 8.94 4.59 -1.79
C PHE A 107 10.09 5.59 -1.96
N GLU A 108 10.47 6.31 -0.89
CA GLU A 108 11.64 7.18 -0.88
C GLU A 108 12.94 6.45 -0.44
N SER A 109 12.85 5.20 -0.01
CA SER A 109 14.02 4.43 0.42
C SER A 109 14.98 4.12 -0.74
N PRO A 110 16.30 4.08 -0.50
CA PRO A 110 17.28 3.55 -1.45
C PRO A 110 16.93 2.17 -1.97
N LEU A 111 16.42 1.29 -1.11
CA LEU A 111 15.98 -0.05 -1.47
C LEU A 111 14.92 -0.07 -2.57
N ASN A 112 13.93 0.84 -2.51
CA ASN A 112 12.94 0.98 -3.58
C ASN A 112 13.58 1.52 -4.86
N LYS A 113 14.50 2.49 -4.77
CA LYS A 113 15.19 3.06 -5.94
C LYS A 113 16.07 2.02 -6.64
N ALA A 114 16.64 1.08 -5.89
CA ALA A 114 17.38 -0.06 -6.42
C ALA A 114 16.48 -1.13 -7.05
N GLY A 115 15.15 -1.00 -6.95
CA GLY A 115 14.20 -1.99 -7.49
C GLY A 115 14.07 -3.27 -6.65
N MET A 116 14.60 -3.27 -5.44
CA MET A 116 14.64 -4.42 -4.52
C MET A 116 13.47 -4.45 -3.54
N LEU A 117 12.49 -3.54 -3.68
CA LEU A 117 11.30 -3.47 -2.84
C LEU A 117 10.03 -3.76 -3.66
N GLN A 118 9.11 -4.52 -3.08
CA GLN A 118 7.74 -4.68 -3.57
C GLN A 118 6.76 -4.43 -2.43
N VAL A 119 5.76 -3.60 -2.67
CA VAL A 119 4.78 -3.22 -1.64
C VAL A 119 3.38 -3.69 -2.03
N PHE A 120 2.72 -4.29 -1.05
CA PHE A 120 1.30 -4.65 -1.10
C PHE A 120 0.56 -3.97 0.05
N ILE A 121 -0.70 -3.67 -0.17
CA ILE A 121 -1.61 -3.16 0.87
C ILE A 121 -2.80 -4.12 0.94
N ARG A 122 -3.17 -4.55 2.13
CA ARG A 122 -4.45 -5.18 2.39
C ARG A 122 -5.27 -4.29 3.30
N THR A 123 -6.42 -3.85 2.80
CA THR A 123 -7.31 -2.96 3.57
C THR A 123 -8.08 -3.74 4.64
N LYS A 124 -8.63 -3.01 5.60
CA LYS A 124 -9.53 -3.58 6.62
C LYS A 124 -10.74 -4.29 5.98
N GLU A 125 -11.18 -3.85 4.80
CA GLU A 125 -12.25 -4.45 4.01
C GLU A 125 -11.76 -5.60 3.10
N ASN A 126 -10.53 -6.10 3.32
CA ASN A 126 -9.91 -7.21 2.58
C ASN A 126 -9.71 -6.93 1.07
N VAL A 127 -9.55 -5.67 0.68
CA VAL A 127 -9.11 -5.32 -0.67
C VAL A 127 -7.59 -5.39 -0.73
N LEU A 128 -7.06 -6.17 -1.67
CA LEU A 128 -5.62 -6.32 -1.89
C LEU A 128 -5.16 -5.43 -3.03
N ILE A 129 -4.14 -4.63 -2.78
CA ILE A 129 -3.59 -3.66 -3.73
C ILE A 129 -2.11 -3.93 -3.93
N GLU A 130 -1.68 -4.00 -5.18
CA GLU A 130 -0.28 -4.03 -5.58
C GLU A 130 0.15 -2.64 -6.04
N ILE A 131 1.33 -2.18 -5.59
CA ILE A 131 1.91 -0.90 -5.99
C ILE A 131 3.22 -1.16 -6.74
N SER A 132 3.34 -0.60 -7.94
CA SER A 132 4.58 -0.64 -8.71
C SER A 132 5.69 0.17 -8.00
N PRO A 133 6.92 -0.34 -7.91
CA PRO A 133 8.06 0.40 -7.35
C PRO A 133 8.32 1.76 -8.01
N LYS A 134 7.85 1.96 -9.24
CA LYS A 134 7.97 3.22 -10.00
C LYS A 134 6.96 4.29 -9.59
N THR A 135 6.00 3.93 -8.73
CA THR A 135 4.95 4.86 -8.29
C THR A 135 5.54 6.00 -7.47
N LYS A 136 5.12 7.22 -7.77
CA LYS A 136 5.41 8.39 -6.94
C LYS A 136 4.23 8.65 -6.01
N ILE A 137 4.45 8.47 -4.72
CA ILE A 137 3.43 8.72 -3.70
C ILE A 137 3.23 10.24 -3.55
N PRO A 138 1.98 10.75 -3.61
CA PRO A 138 1.72 12.17 -3.38
C PRO A 138 2.16 12.59 -1.98
N ARG A 139 2.88 13.72 -1.86
CA ARG A 139 3.43 14.17 -0.58
C ARG A 139 2.39 14.71 0.39
N THR A 140 1.24 15.17 -0.09
CA THR A 140 0.16 15.68 0.76
C THR A 140 -0.93 14.66 0.94
N ILE A 141 -1.45 14.54 2.17
CA ILE A 141 -2.51 13.59 2.51
C ILE A 141 -3.76 13.78 1.62
N LYS A 142 -4.14 15.01 1.30
CA LYS A 142 -5.30 15.28 0.46
C LYS A 142 -5.15 14.67 -0.95
N ARG A 143 -3.98 14.85 -1.60
CA ARG A 143 -3.71 14.25 -2.92
C ARG A 143 -3.60 12.73 -2.84
N PHE A 144 -3.04 12.23 -1.75
CA PHE A 144 -2.96 10.78 -1.49
C PHE A 144 -4.36 10.17 -1.35
N CYS A 145 -5.25 10.77 -0.55
CA CYS A 145 -6.64 10.32 -0.45
C CYS A 145 -7.37 10.37 -1.79
N GLY A 146 -7.14 11.40 -2.60
CA GLY A 146 -7.68 11.48 -3.96
C GLY A 146 -7.21 10.34 -4.85
N LEU A 147 -5.89 10.03 -4.84
CA LEU A 147 -5.31 8.91 -5.60
C LEU A 147 -5.92 7.56 -5.16
N MET A 148 -5.98 7.30 -3.85
CA MET A 148 -6.53 6.04 -3.33
C MET A 148 -8.04 5.94 -3.55
N GLY A 149 -8.76 7.06 -3.47
CA GLY A 149 -10.18 7.11 -3.82
C GLY A 149 -10.43 6.75 -5.28
N GLN A 150 -9.62 7.28 -6.19
CA GLN A 150 -9.68 6.93 -7.61
C GLN A 150 -9.33 5.45 -7.84
N LEU A 151 -8.30 4.92 -7.15
CA LEU A 151 -7.92 3.51 -7.24
C LEU A 151 -9.08 2.57 -6.84
N LEU A 152 -9.75 2.86 -5.73
CA LEU A 152 -10.86 2.03 -5.25
C LEU A 152 -12.11 2.11 -6.13
N GLN A 153 -12.23 3.16 -6.97
CA GLN A 153 -13.31 3.29 -7.95
C GLN A 153 -12.97 2.62 -9.27
N LYS A 154 -11.73 2.79 -9.76
CA LYS A 154 -11.29 2.33 -11.08
C LYS A 154 -10.51 1.01 -11.04
N TYR A 155 -10.18 0.51 -9.85
CA TYR A 155 -9.38 -0.69 -9.57
C TYR A 155 -7.96 -0.70 -10.15
N ARG A 156 -7.61 0.31 -10.97
CA ARG A 156 -6.31 0.43 -11.61
C ARG A 156 -5.96 1.89 -11.88
N ILE A 157 -4.70 2.25 -11.61
CA ILE A 157 -4.14 3.58 -11.96
C ILE A 157 -2.95 3.34 -12.88
N ARG A 158 -2.94 4.03 -14.00
CA ARG A 158 -1.85 4.01 -14.99
C ARG A 158 -1.00 5.29 -14.90
N ALA A 159 0.23 5.21 -15.39
CA ALA A 159 1.06 6.39 -15.58
C ALA A 159 0.50 7.26 -16.71
N MET A 160 0.61 8.58 -16.56
CA MET A 160 0.17 9.52 -17.56
C MET A 160 0.93 9.29 -18.88
N ASN A 161 0.22 9.20 -20.00
CA ASN A 161 0.78 8.95 -21.34
C ASN A 161 1.54 7.60 -21.49
N SER A 162 1.18 6.59 -20.68
CA SER A 162 1.80 5.25 -20.72
C SER A 162 0.78 4.18 -20.40
N SER A 163 0.96 2.98 -20.96
CA SER A 163 0.21 1.80 -20.58
C SER A 163 0.64 1.19 -19.24
N GLU A 164 1.71 1.72 -18.61
CA GLU A 164 2.28 1.20 -17.38
C GLU A 164 1.31 1.36 -16.20
N VAL A 165 1.01 0.25 -15.52
CA VAL A 165 0.15 0.23 -14.35
C VAL A 165 0.98 0.55 -13.11
N LEU A 166 0.59 1.59 -12.39
CA LEU A 166 1.25 2.05 -11.16
C LEU A 166 0.63 1.43 -9.91
N LEU A 167 -0.70 1.39 -9.84
CA LEU A 167 -1.44 0.75 -8.75
C LEU A 167 -2.56 -0.10 -9.34
N LYS A 168 -2.80 -1.25 -8.75
CA LYS A 168 -3.94 -2.11 -9.13
C LYS A 168 -4.48 -2.87 -7.93
N VAL A 169 -5.79 -3.05 -7.92
CA VAL A 169 -6.45 -4.02 -7.06
C VAL A 169 -6.23 -5.40 -7.65
N ILE A 170 -5.85 -6.35 -6.80
CA ILE A 170 -5.53 -7.74 -7.19
C ILE A 170 -6.33 -8.72 -6.34
N LYS A 171 -6.43 -9.96 -6.77
CA LYS A 171 -7.21 -11.01 -6.08
C LYS A 171 -6.48 -11.50 -4.83
N ASN A 172 -7.22 -11.85 -3.79
CA ASN A 172 -6.72 -12.56 -2.62
C ASN A 172 -6.47 -14.05 -2.97
N PRO A 173 -5.61 -14.77 -2.22
CA PRO A 173 -4.80 -14.32 -1.09
C PRO A 173 -3.45 -13.70 -1.51
N ILE A 174 -2.86 -12.90 -0.61
CA ILE A 174 -1.54 -12.26 -0.80
C ILE A 174 -0.42 -13.28 -1.01
N THR A 175 -0.53 -14.46 -0.42
CA THR A 175 0.47 -15.54 -0.52
C THR A 175 0.73 -16.02 -1.96
N GLN A 176 -0.18 -15.78 -2.89
CA GLN A 176 0.02 -16.08 -4.33
C GLN A 176 1.07 -15.18 -5.00
N TYR A 177 1.34 -14.01 -4.42
CA TYR A 177 2.26 -13.00 -4.94
C TYR A 177 3.61 -12.98 -4.23
N ILE A 178 3.75 -13.79 -3.19
CA ILE A 178 5.01 -13.98 -2.46
C ILE A 178 5.69 -15.25 -2.98
N PRO A 179 7.00 -15.25 -3.27
CA PRO A 179 7.73 -16.43 -3.74
C PRO A 179 7.59 -17.60 -2.78
N PHE A 180 7.54 -18.82 -3.33
CA PHE A 180 7.51 -20.02 -2.52
C PHE A 180 8.76 -20.14 -1.64
N GLY A 181 8.57 -20.48 -0.36
CA GLY A 181 9.68 -20.59 0.61
C GLY A 181 10.19 -19.25 1.14
N CYS A 182 9.61 -18.12 0.73
CA CYS A 182 9.92 -16.82 1.30
C CYS A 182 9.43 -16.74 2.75
N PRO A 183 10.29 -16.46 3.74
CA PRO A 183 9.86 -16.24 5.11
C PRO A 183 8.99 -14.97 5.19
N ILE A 184 7.87 -15.08 5.90
CA ILE A 184 6.91 -14.00 6.11
C ILE A 184 6.92 -13.65 7.60
N ILE A 185 7.46 -12.48 7.94
CA ILE A 185 7.68 -12.05 9.31
C ILE A 185 6.70 -10.94 9.66
N SER A 186 5.92 -11.13 10.71
CA SER A 186 5.04 -10.09 11.26
C SER A 186 5.80 -9.24 12.28
N THR A 187 5.43 -7.96 12.38
CA THR A 187 5.95 -7.07 13.41
C THR A 187 4.89 -6.80 14.48
N SER A 188 5.23 -7.02 15.75
CA SER A 188 4.37 -6.71 16.90
C SER A 188 5.21 -6.18 18.06
N GLU A 189 4.72 -5.17 18.77
CA GLU A 189 5.39 -4.64 19.96
C GLU A 189 5.40 -5.64 21.14
N LYS A 190 4.50 -6.64 21.11
CA LYS A 190 4.36 -7.64 22.18
C LYS A 190 5.28 -8.84 22.01
N SER A 191 5.96 -8.94 20.88
CA SER A 191 6.85 -10.06 20.58
C SER A 191 8.25 -9.82 21.13
N ASN A 192 9.10 -10.86 21.04
CA ASN A 192 10.51 -10.75 21.45
C ASN A 192 11.23 -9.70 20.61
N THR A 193 11.90 -8.78 21.29
CA THR A 193 12.69 -7.73 20.63
C THR A 193 13.99 -8.33 20.09
N VAL A 194 14.27 -8.09 18.82
CA VAL A 194 15.47 -8.54 18.14
C VAL A 194 16.29 -7.36 17.59
N LYS A 195 17.58 -7.55 17.42
CA LYS A 195 18.40 -6.68 16.57
C LYS A 195 18.11 -7.06 15.13
N LEU A 196 17.53 -6.13 14.37
CA LEU A 196 16.96 -6.44 13.06
C LEU A 196 18.02 -6.90 12.06
N GLU A 197 19.21 -6.29 12.06
CA GLU A 197 20.31 -6.67 11.18
C GLU A 197 20.78 -8.10 11.45
N ASP A 198 20.96 -8.48 12.72
CA ASP A 198 21.37 -9.85 13.12
C ASP A 198 20.28 -10.87 12.73
N TYR A 199 19.02 -10.49 12.92
CA TYR A 199 17.88 -11.34 12.55
C TYR A 199 17.84 -11.59 11.03
N ILE A 200 17.96 -10.54 10.21
CA ILE A 200 17.95 -10.63 8.74
C ILE A 200 19.12 -11.50 8.26
N TYR A 201 20.32 -11.29 8.81
CA TYR A 201 21.50 -12.08 8.45
C TYR A 201 21.29 -13.59 8.68
N ASN A 202 20.59 -13.95 9.76
CA ASN A 202 20.32 -15.35 10.11
C ASN A 202 19.21 -15.99 9.27
N LEU A 203 18.36 -15.21 8.58
CA LEU A 203 17.31 -15.75 7.70
C LEU A 203 17.87 -16.52 6.49
N LYS A 204 19.07 -16.18 6.03
CA LYS A 204 19.75 -16.80 4.86
C LYS A 204 18.85 -16.93 3.62
N SER A 205 17.94 -15.99 3.44
CA SER A 205 16.98 -15.97 2.34
C SER A 205 17.20 -14.72 1.49
N ASN A 206 17.18 -14.91 0.16
CA ASN A 206 17.25 -13.79 -0.78
C ASN A 206 15.94 -12.99 -0.82
N ASN A 207 14.83 -13.66 -0.56
CA ASN A 207 13.49 -13.08 -0.56
C ASN A 207 12.91 -13.13 0.83
N VAL A 208 12.49 -11.98 1.35
CA VAL A 208 11.92 -11.85 2.68
C VAL A 208 10.67 -10.98 2.60
N ALA A 209 9.60 -11.39 3.28
CA ALA A 209 8.39 -10.60 3.40
C ALA A 209 8.22 -10.12 4.86
N PHE A 210 7.93 -8.83 5.01
CA PHE A 210 7.55 -8.25 6.30
C PHE A 210 6.10 -7.79 6.27
N VAL A 211 5.38 -8.11 7.33
CA VAL A 211 4.02 -7.63 7.54
C VAL A 211 4.02 -6.56 8.61
N VAL A 212 3.50 -5.40 8.25
CA VAL A 212 3.40 -4.23 9.12
C VAL A 212 1.94 -3.80 9.20
N GLY A 213 1.41 -3.65 10.41
CA GLY A 213 0.06 -3.13 10.62
C GLY A 213 -0.02 -1.65 10.22
N ALA A 214 -0.82 -1.32 9.21
CA ALA A 214 -1.10 0.06 8.80
C ALA A 214 -2.27 0.64 9.59
N ILE A 215 -2.23 0.49 10.92
CA ILE A 215 -3.25 0.91 11.88
C ILE A 215 -2.69 1.89 12.90
N SER A 216 -3.57 2.68 13.52
CA SER A 216 -3.17 3.67 14.53
C SER A 216 -2.85 3.02 15.88
N LYS A 217 -3.54 1.95 16.24
CA LYS A 217 -3.39 1.21 17.51
C LYS A 217 -3.75 -0.25 17.36
N GLY A 218 -3.14 -1.08 18.20
CA GLY A 218 -3.40 -2.52 18.31
C GLY A 218 -2.49 -3.38 17.46
N ASP A 219 -2.71 -4.68 17.51
CA ASP A 219 -1.97 -5.66 16.70
C ASP A 219 -2.83 -6.15 15.55
N VAL A 220 -2.18 -6.57 14.49
CA VAL A 220 -2.81 -7.23 13.36
C VAL A 220 -2.63 -8.74 13.50
N ASN A 221 -3.74 -9.44 13.64
CA ASN A 221 -3.72 -10.89 13.66
C ASN A 221 -3.79 -11.43 12.23
N ILE A 222 -2.76 -12.19 11.83
CA ILE A 222 -2.65 -12.83 10.51
C ILE A 222 -2.29 -14.30 10.69
N ASP A 223 -2.73 -15.14 9.78
CA ASP A 223 -2.59 -16.61 9.82
C ASP A 223 -1.52 -17.15 8.84
N TYR A 224 -0.94 -16.30 8.00
CA TYR A 224 0.00 -16.70 6.95
C TYR A 224 1.48 -16.33 7.24
N MET A 225 1.80 -15.89 8.45
CA MET A 225 3.17 -15.59 8.87
C MET A 225 3.95 -16.83 9.27
N THR A 226 5.27 -16.78 9.14
CA THR A 226 6.21 -17.81 9.62
C THR A 226 6.79 -17.46 10.98
N ASP A 227 6.90 -16.17 11.31
CA ASP A 227 7.45 -15.69 12.58
C ASP A 227 6.86 -14.32 12.95
N THR A 228 6.99 -13.92 14.22
CA THR A 228 6.60 -12.60 14.73
C THR A 228 7.67 -12.04 15.64
N ILE A 229 8.14 -10.84 15.33
CA ILE A 229 9.23 -10.17 16.06
C ILE A 229 8.84 -8.76 16.48
N SER A 230 9.51 -8.25 17.52
CA SER A 230 9.57 -6.83 17.84
C SER A 230 10.92 -6.27 17.40
N ILE A 231 10.90 -5.10 16.76
CA ILE A 231 12.11 -4.40 16.30
C ILE A 231 12.56 -3.29 17.25
N SER A 232 11.86 -3.11 18.36
CA SER A 232 12.16 -2.07 19.36
C SER A 232 11.51 -2.41 20.69
N SER A 233 12.17 -2.05 21.78
CA SER A 233 11.62 -2.09 23.14
C SER A 233 10.63 -0.93 23.41
N PHE A 234 10.46 -0.03 22.45
CA PHE A 234 9.55 1.10 22.55
C PHE A 234 8.48 1.01 21.45
N PRO A 235 7.24 1.48 21.72
CA PRO A 235 6.23 1.53 20.69
C PRO A 235 6.65 2.47 19.55
N LEU A 236 6.52 2.00 18.32
CA LEU A 236 6.87 2.75 17.12
C LEU A 236 5.65 2.91 16.22
N THR A 237 5.57 4.02 15.52
CA THR A 237 4.58 4.18 14.46
C THR A 237 4.92 3.28 13.25
N ALA A 238 3.92 2.82 12.54
CA ALA A 238 4.09 1.94 11.37
C ALA A 238 5.06 2.51 10.31
N GLY A 239 5.04 3.82 10.08
CA GLY A 239 5.97 4.48 9.16
C GLY A 239 7.43 4.37 9.60
N ILE A 240 7.72 4.49 10.91
CA ILE A 240 9.06 4.29 11.46
C ILE A 240 9.49 2.82 11.37
N VAL A 241 8.57 1.88 11.63
CA VAL A 241 8.82 0.44 11.45
C VAL A 241 9.24 0.17 10.00
N CYS A 242 8.50 0.67 9.01
CA CYS A 242 8.85 0.55 7.59
C CYS A 242 10.24 1.11 7.27
N SER A 243 10.57 2.31 7.77
CA SER A 243 11.88 2.93 7.58
C SER A 243 13.01 2.10 8.17
N LYS A 244 12.85 1.60 9.42
CA LYS A 244 13.86 0.75 10.07
C LYS A 244 14.08 -0.56 9.33
N ILE A 245 13.02 -1.20 8.83
CA ILE A 245 13.13 -2.42 8.03
C ILE A 245 13.94 -2.13 6.76
N CYS A 246 13.59 -1.09 5.97
CA CYS A 246 14.33 -0.74 4.78
C CYS A 246 15.81 -0.48 5.09
N THR A 247 16.12 0.34 6.10
CA THR A 247 17.51 0.67 6.50
C THR A 247 18.32 -0.56 6.90
N ALA A 248 17.70 -1.53 7.58
CA ALA A 248 18.39 -2.76 7.96
C ALA A 248 18.71 -3.63 6.73
N PHE A 249 17.76 -3.76 5.77
CA PHE A 249 18.03 -4.47 4.52
C PHE A 249 19.02 -3.74 3.62
N GLU A 250 18.99 -2.40 3.56
CA GLU A 250 19.99 -1.60 2.86
C GLU A 250 21.41 -1.91 3.36
N LYS A 251 21.62 -1.95 4.68
CA LYS A 251 22.89 -2.35 5.27
C LYS A 251 23.25 -3.81 4.96
N CYS A 252 22.31 -4.74 5.10
CA CYS A 252 22.57 -6.17 4.88
C CYS A 252 22.87 -6.52 3.42
N TRP A 253 22.29 -5.76 2.47
CA TRP A 253 22.41 -5.99 1.02
C TRP A 253 23.32 -5.00 0.30
N ASP A 254 24.03 -4.16 1.07
CA ASP A 254 25.00 -3.17 0.56
C ASP A 254 24.39 -2.18 -0.45
N VAL A 255 23.18 -1.67 -0.14
CA VAL A 255 22.43 -0.70 -0.96
C VAL A 255 22.59 0.70 -0.35
N PHE A 256 23.12 1.67 -1.14
CA PHE A 256 23.37 3.04 -0.71
C PHE A 256 22.77 4.08 -1.64
#